data_0327ffb5ad1f1a4cc0019dfefba5e6d8
#
_entry.id   0327ffb5ad1f1a4cc0019dfefba5e6d8
#
_cell.length_a   1.000
_cell.length_b   1.000
_cell.length_c   1.000
_cell.angle_alpha   90.00
_cell.angle_beta   90.00
_cell.angle_gamma   90.00
#
_symmetry.space_group_name_H-M   'P 1'
#
loop_
_entity.id
_entity.type
_entity.pdbx_description
1 polymer ?
#
loop_
_entity_poly.entity_id
_entity_poly.type
_entity_poly.pdbx_seq_one_letter_code
_entity_poly.pdbx_strand_id
1 'polypeptide(L)'
;MSINKKYHGVVVPMVTPVTAEGQLDVAAVERIICFFADNNVSPLLMGTTGEGNSVSQADGLLFVQTAVKAAHSHPSPKTGTAITIYAGLTGNCVSEQIKQADAYTEAGADVIVATLPTYYALTPAQMEQYYKTLADSIKGPLMLYNILATTHMSIPVDVIERLSHHPNIVGLKDSERDMDRMAACIAISKNREDFAYFCGWAAQSEHSLALGGDGIVPSTGNFVPEMFSELYEAAVNGNPERAIQLQEETNEIAKIYQAGRTLGQSLTALKVMMQTKGLCDPYMLAPLTRLSAEEESEIAQKAKNV
;
A
#
# COMPACT_ATOMS: atom_id res chain seq x y z
N MET A 1 -16.18 -16.85 14.73
CA MET A 1 -14.75 -17.03 15.02
C MET A 1 -14.00 -16.35 13.89
N SER A 2 -13.19 -15.33 14.17
CA SER A 2 -12.33 -14.74 13.15
C SER A 2 -11.27 -15.77 12.75
N ILE A 3 -11.18 -16.07 11.48
CA ILE A 3 -10.11 -16.92 10.95
C ILE A 3 -8.81 -16.11 11.10
N ASN A 4 -7.81 -16.69 11.75
CA ASN A 4 -6.51 -16.02 11.94
C ASN A 4 -5.70 -16.15 10.65
N LYS A 5 -5.86 -15.18 9.74
CA LYS A 5 -5.13 -15.14 8.48
C LYS A 5 -3.70 -14.66 8.69
N LYS A 6 -2.77 -15.20 7.90
CA LYS A 6 -1.36 -14.75 7.92
C LYS A 6 -1.23 -13.28 7.50
N TYR A 7 -2.00 -12.86 6.50
CA TYR A 7 -1.96 -11.50 5.97
C TYR A 7 -3.24 -10.76 6.36
N HIS A 8 -3.12 -9.76 7.22
CA HIS A 8 -4.21 -8.95 7.74
C HIS A 8 -3.66 -7.61 8.28
N GLY A 9 -4.54 -6.71 8.68
CA GLY A 9 -4.15 -5.49 9.39
C GLY A 9 -4.01 -4.28 8.49
N VAL A 10 -3.21 -3.31 8.94
CA VAL A 10 -3.00 -2.05 8.23
C VAL A 10 -1.72 -2.13 7.41
N VAL A 11 -1.83 -1.91 6.10
CA VAL A 11 -0.69 -1.82 5.19
C VAL A 11 -0.63 -0.41 4.61
N VAL A 12 0.36 0.38 4.99
CA VAL A 12 0.51 1.75 4.51
C VAL A 12 1.29 1.75 3.20
N PRO A 13 0.71 2.26 2.09
CA PRO A 13 1.45 2.43 0.85
C PRO A 13 2.47 3.55 1.06
N MET A 14 3.68 3.17 1.47
CA MET A 14 4.73 4.07 1.90
C MET A 14 5.19 4.96 0.75
N VAL A 15 5.38 6.25 1.01
CA VAL A 15 6.07 7.14 0.07
C VAL A 15 7.50 6.68 -0.15
N THR A 16 8.09 6.97 -1.30
CA THR A 16 9.54 6.79 -1.51
C THR A 16 10.25 8.08 -1.14
N PRO A 17 10.94 8.15 0.01
CA PRO A 17 11.68 9.33 0.38
C PRO A 17 12.92 9.47 -0.50
N VAL A 18 13.12 10.67 -1.07
CA VAL A 18 14.26 10.96 -1.94
C VAL A 18 14.91 12.28 -1.56
N THR A 19 16.20 12.42 -1.90
CA THR A 19 16.97 13.65 -1.73
C THR A 19 16.63 14.67 -2.83
N ALA A 20 17.16 15.89 -2.70
CA ALA A 20 17.02 16.91 -3.73
C ALA A 20 17.60 16.49 -5.09
N GLU A 21 18.58 15.59 -5.10
CA GLU A 21 19.20 15.02 -6.28
C GLU A 21 18.43 13.83 -6.88
N GLY A 22 17.29 13.45 -6.27
CA GLY A 22 16.44 12.34 -6.71
C GLY A 22 16.99 10.95 -6.35
N GLN A 23 17.91 10.86 -5.39
CA GLN A 23 18.41 9.59 -4.85
C GLN A 23 17.55 9.11 -3.68
N LEU A 24 17.47 7.81 -3.43
CA LEU A 24 16.79 7.27 -2.27
C LEU A 24 17.39 7.83 -0.96
N ASP A 25 16.58 8.46 -0.12
CA ASP A 25 16.97 8.89 1.24
C ASP A 25 16.87 7.69 2.21
N VAL A 26 17.97 6.94 2.32
CA VAL A 26 18.09 5.76 3.17
C VAL A 26 17.76 6.07 4.63
N ALA A 27 18.19 7.23 5.14
CA ALA A 27 17.94 7.61 6.53
C ALA A 27 16.44 7.92 6.77
N ALA A 28 15.76 8.51 5.79
CA ALA A 28 14.32 8.71 5.87
C ALA A 28 13.55 7.39 5.75
N VAL A 29 14.02 6.43 4.93
CA VAL A 29 13.44 5.08 4.89
C VAL A 29 13.47 4.45 6.29
N GLU A 30 14.64 4.44 6.94
CA GLU A 30 14.78 3.87 8.29
C GLU A 30 13.83 4.56 9.30
N ARG A 31 13.76 5.91 9.29
CA ARG A 31 12.84 6.66 10.17
C ARG A 31 11.37 6.29 9.95
N ILE A 32 10.93 6.18 8.70
CA ILE A 32 9.52 5.88 8.39
C ILE A 32 9.20 4.43 8.76
N ILE A 33 10.11 3.48 8.53
CA ILE A 33 9.91 2.08 8.94
C ILE A 33 9.81 1.96 10.46
N CYS A 34 10.67 2.63 11.23
CA CYS A 34 10.55 2.68 12.70
C CYS A 34 9.23 3.30 13.13
N PHE A 35 8.82 4.41 12.51
CA PHE A 35 7.53 5.06 12.78
C PHE A 35 6.34 4.14 12.51
N PHE A 36 6.40 3.33 11.46
CA PHE A 36 5.36 2.34 11.16
C PHE A 36 5.38 1.16 12.15
N ALA A 37 6.55 0.69 12.53
CA ALA A 37 6.69 -0.38 13.52
C ALA A 37 6.14 0.02 14.89
N ASP A 38 6.41 1.25 15.34
CA ASP A 38 5.89 1.80 16.60
C ASP A 38 4.34 1.82 16.61
N ASN A 39 3.73 1.97 15.45
CA ASN A 39 2.28 2.00 15.27
C ASN A 39 1.67 0.66 14.80
N ASN A 40 2.49 -0.39 14.74
CA ASN A 40 2.07 -1.73 14.30
C ASN A 40 1.37 -1.75 12.94
N VAL A 41 1.89 -1.00 11.97
CA VAL A 41 1.45 -0.99 10.57
C VAL A 41 2.57 -1.46 9.65
N SER A 42 2.22 -2.13 8.57
CA SER A 42 3.16 -2.68 7.59
C SER A 42 3.35 -1.73 6.40
N PRO A 43 4.54 -1.59 5.80
CA PRO A 43 4.72 -0.81 4.59
C PRO A 43 4.39 -1.61 3.32
N LEU A 44 3.82 -0.94 2.32
CA LEU A 44 3.86 -1.37 0.92
C LEU A 44 4.80 -0.42 0.16
N LEU A 45 6.00 -0.89 -0.12
CA LEU A 45 7.03 -0.17 -0.87
C LEU A 45 6.70 -0.15 -2.37
N MET A 46 7.17 0.85 -3.11
CA MET A 46 6.99 0.99 -4.56
C MET A 46 5.55 0.78 -5.07
N GLY A 47 4.55 1.03 -4.22
CA GLY A 47 3.16 1.15 -4.67
C GLY A 47 2.94 2.48 -5.43
N THR A 48 1.69 2.78 -5.79
CA THR A 48 1.32 4.04 -6.46
C THR A 48 1.70 5.26 -5.61
N THR A 49 1.44 5.24 -4.30
CA THR A 49 1.83 6.31 -3.37
C THR A 49 3.36 6.41 -3.23
N GLY A 50 4.06 5.30 -3.39
CA GLY A 50 5.52 5.22 -3.37
C GLY A 50 6.18 5.55 -4.72
N GLU A 51 5.47 6.17 -5.67
CA GLU A 51 6.04 6.57 -6.96
C GLU A 51 6.72 5.40 -7.71
N GLY A 52 6.25 4.15 -7.49
CA GLY A 52 6.95 2.94 -7.88
C GLY A 52 7.36 2.90 -9.37
N ASN A 53 6.54 3.46 -10.28
CA ASN A 53 6.87 3.54 -11.70
C ASN A 53 8.01 4.52 -12.03
N SER A 54 8.44 5.35 -11.08
CA SER A 54 9.56 6.29 -11.21
C SER A 54 10.81 5.84 -10.44
N VAL A 55 10.71 4.77 -9.65
CA VAL A 55 11.84 4.20 -8.89
C VAL A 55 12.66 3.29 -9.81
N SER A 56 13.98 3.50 -9.86
CA SER A 56 14.88 2.61 -10.61
C SER A 56 14.93 1.22 -9.98
N GLN A 57 15.29 0.18 -10.75
CA GLN A 57 15.43 -1.18 -10.20
C GLN A 57 16.49 -1.24 -9.07
N ALA A 58 17.59 -0.49 -9.22
CA ALA A 58 18.65 -0.44 -8.21
C ALA A 58 18.17 0.23 -6.92
N ASP A 59 17.48 1.37 -7.03
CA ASP A 59 16.92 2.07 -5.87
C ASP A 59 15.79 1.26 -5.22
N GLY A 60 14.97 0.56 -6.01
CA GLY A 60 13.93 -0.34 -5.50
C GLY A 60 14.52 -1.48 -4.67
N LEU A 61 15.61 -2.11 -5.13
CA LEU A 61 16.29 -3.15 -4.35
C LEU A 61 16.91 -2.57 -3.07
N LEU A 62 17.58 -1.43 -3.15
CA LEU A 62 18.14 -0.73 -1.99
C LEU A 62 17.04 -0.35 -1.00
N PHE A 63 15.88 0.10 -1.47
CA PHE A 63 14.73 0.44 -0.64
C PHE A 63 14.23 -0.78 0.14
N VAL A 64 14.04 -1.93 -0.52
CA VAL A 64 13.63 -3.18 0.14
C VAL A 64 14.65 -3.60 1.18
N GLN A 65 15.94 -3.65 0.82
CA GLN A 65 17.03 -4.03 1.74
C GLN A 65 17.06 -3.14 2.99
N THR A 66 16.93 -1.82 2.80
CA THR A 66 16.91 -0.85 3.90
C THR A 66 15.69 -1.05 4.79
N ALA A 67 14.50 -1.19 4.20
CA ALA A 67 13.25 -1.36 4.93
C ALA A 67 13.25 -2.67 5.75
N VAL A 68 13.68 -3.78 5.17
CA VAL A 68 13.80 -5.08 5.84
C VAL A 68 14.78 -5.00 7.01
N LYS A 69 15.96 -4.42 6.80
CA LYS A 69 16.95 -4.22 7.86
C LYS A 69 16.39 -3.38 9.00
N ALA A 70 15.74 -2.27 8.70
CA ALA A 70 15.13 -1.38 9.70
C ALA A 70 14.03 -2.10 10.49
N ALA A 71 13.13 -2.83 9.83
CA ALA A 71 12.05 -3.58 10.47
C ALA A 71 12.57 -4.66 11.43
N HIS A 72 13.61 -5.39 11.05
CA HIS A 72 14.25 -6.38 11.93
C HIS A 72 15.00 -5.75 13.10
N SER A 73 15.60 -4.57 12.90
CA SER A 73 16.32 -3.86 13.96
C SER A 73 15.40 -3.12 14.93
N HIS A 74 14.17 -2.84 14.51
CA HIS A 74 13.15 -2.14 15.28
C HIS A 74 11.79 -2.87 15.20
N PRO A 75 11.65 -4.01 15.92
CA PRO A 75 10.40 -4.77 15.93
C PRO A 75 9.27 -3.95 16.56
N SER A 76 8.03 -4.21 16.13
CA SER A 76 6.86 -3.53 16.69
C SER A 76 6.76 -3.76 18.20
N PRO A 77 6.65 -2.70 19.02
CA PRO A 77 6.47 -2.83 20.46
C PRO A 77 5.22 -3.62 20.85
N LYS A 78 4.21 -3.65 19.98
CA LYS A 78 2.95 -4.33 20.21
C LYS A 78 3.05 -5.85 20.08
N THR A 79 3.78 -6.33 19.07
CA THR A 79 3.88 -7.76 18.74
C THR A 79 5.21 -8.38 19.16
N GLY A 80 6.24 -7.58 19.37
CA GLY A 80 7.62 -8.04 19.58
C GLY A 80 8.28 -8.62 18.34
N THR A 81 7.66 -8.50 17.16
CA THR A 81 8.16 -9.04 15.88
C THR A 81 8.35 -7.93 14.84
N ALA A 82 9.18 -8.19 13.83
CA ALA A 82 9.28 -7.29 12.68
C ALA A 82 7.93 -7.16 11.97
N ILE A 83 7.64 -5.96 11.46
CA ILE A 83 6.47 -5.71 10.62
C ILE A 83 6.66 -6.35 9.23
N THR A 84 5.57 -6.80 8.60
CA THR A 84 5.58 -7.44 7.28
C THR A 84 5.95 -6.43 6.18
N ILE A 85 6.89 -6.76 5.32
CA ILE A 85 7.31 -5.90 4.19
C ILE A 85 6.65 -6.36 2.90
N TYR A 86 5.77 -5.52 2.36
CA TYR A 86 5.17 -5.68 1.04
C TYR A 86 5.98 -4.90 0.01
N ALA A 87 6.28 -5.50 -1.15
CA ALA A 87 7.05 -4.85 -2.22
C ALA A 87 6.27 -4.86 -3.55
N GLY A 88 6.03 -3.68 -4.09
CA GLY A 88 5.31 -3.47 -5.35
C GLY A 88 6.17 -3.75 -6.57
N LEU A 89 5.64 -4.47 -7.54
CA LEU A 89 6.21 -4.61 -8.86
C LEU A 89 5.67 -3.56 -9.81
N THR A 90 6.52 -3.04 -10.66
CA THR A 90 6.20 -2.00 -11.63
C THR A 90 6.71 -2.37 -13.04
N GLY A 91 6.24 -1.62 -14.03
CA GLY A 91 6.66 -1.80 -15.42
C GLY A 91 5.77 -2.76 -16.21
N ASN A 92 6.13 -2.93 -17.50
CA ASN A 92 5.32 -3.66 -18.48
C ASN A 92 6.01 -4.94 -19.00
N CYS A 93 7.26 -5.19 -18.61
CA CYS A 93 8.04 -6.34 -19.06
C CYS A 93 7.97 -7.47 -18.01
N VAL A 94 7.20 -8.52 -18.27
CA VAL A 94 6.95 -9.62 -17.32
C VAL A 94 8.24 -10.30 -16.89
N SER A 95 9.19 -10.53 -17.81
CA SER A 95 10.48 -11.16 -17.47
C SER A 95 11.34 -10.31 -16.52
N GLU A 96 11.24 -8.98 -16.61
CA GLU A 96 11.92 -8.08 -15.68
C GLU A 96 11.18 -8.01 -14.33
N GLN A 97 9.85 -8.06 -14.33
CA GLN A 97 9.05 -8.15 -13.10
C GLN A 97 9.36 -9.43 -12.32
N ILE A 98 9.54 -10.57 -13.00
CA ILE A 98 9.94 -11.84 -12.34
C ILE A 98 11.31 -11.70 -11.66
N LYS A 99 12.31 -11.15 -12.37
CA LYS A 99 13.65 -10.91 -11.79
C LYS A 99 13.59 -9.95 -10.59
N GLN A 100 12.78 -8.89 -10.70
CA GLN A 100 12.59 -7.91 -9.64
C GLN A 100 11.93 -8.55 -8.41
N ALA A 101 10.88 -9.37 -8.62
CA ALA A 101 10.20 -10.09 -7.55
C ALA A 101 11.15 -11.02 -6.79
N ASP A 102 11.95 -11.79 -7.53
CA ASP A 102 12.93 -12.70 -6.93
C ASP A 102 13.99 -11.93 -6.14
N ALA A 103 14.52 -10.83 -6.68
CA ALA A 103 15.48 -9.98 -5.99
C ALA A 103 14.90 -9.37 -4.70
N TYR A 104 13.64 -8.93 -4.72
CA TYR A 104 12.97 -8.40 -3.52
C TYR A 104 12.70 -9.48 -2.47
N THR A 105 12.30 -10.68 -2.90
CA THR A 105 12.11 -11.83 -2.00
C THR A 105 13.43 -12.26 -1.37
N GLU A 106 14.52 -12.32 -2.15
CA GLU A 106 15.86 -12.62 -1.64
C GLU A 106 16.39 -11.54 -0.69
N ALA A 107 15.97 -10.28 -0.87
CA ALA A 107 16.28 -9.18 0.04
C ALA A 107 15.42 -9.18 1.32
N GLY A 108 14.43 -10.09 1.44
CA GLY A 108 13.62 -10.29 2.63
C GLY A 108 12.21 -9.66 2.58
N ALA A 109 11.73 -9.24 1.41
CA ALA A 109 10.32 -8.88 1.28
C ALA A 109 9.42 -10.10 1.51
N ASP A 110 8.38 -9.93 2.31
CA ASP A 110 7.45 -11.01 2.70
C ASP A 110 6.36 -11.27 1.65
N VAL A 111 5.95 -10.24 0.91
CA VAL A 111 4.87 -10.32 -0.08
C VAL A 111 5.20 -9.44 -1.29
N ILE A 112 5.06 -10.00 -2.47
CA ILE A 112 5.14 -9.28 -3.73
C ILE A 112 3.75 -8.81 -4.13
N VAL A 113 3.61 -7.53 -4.51
CA VAL A 113 2.32 -6.92 -4.88
C VAL A 113 2.39 -6.45 -6.32
N ALA A 114 1.55 -6.96 -7.22
CA ALA A 114 1.61 -6.63 -8.64
C ALA A 114 0.32 -6.01 -9.17
N THR A 115 0.45 -4.89 -9.88
CA THR A 115 -0.62 -4.35 -10.74
C THR A 115 -0.58 -4.99 -12.12
N LEU A 116 -1.66 -4.82 -12.89
CA LEU A 116 -1.62 -5.13 -14.32
C LEU A 116 -0.58 -4.23 -15.04
N PRO A 117 0.09 -4.74 -16.10
CA PRO A 117 0.84 -3.89 -17.03
C PRO A 117 -0.09 -2.86 -17.67
N THR A 118 0.39 -1.63 -17.85
CA THR A 118 -0.47 -0.48 -18.20
C THR A 118 -0.46 -0.08 -19.67
N TYR A 119 0.50 -0.59 -20.46
CA TYR A 119 0.66 -0.11 -21.83
C TYR A 119 -0.40 -0.66 -22.80
N TYR A 120 -0.74 -1.95 -22.71
CA TYR A 120 -1.76 -2.57 -23.52
C TYR A 120 -3.04 -2.81 -22.72
N ALA A 121 -4.20 -2.54 -23.33
CA ALA A 121 -5.47 -2.98 -22.78
C ALA A 121 -5.57 -4.51 -22.86
N LEU A 122 -5.70 -5.18 -21.72
CA LEU A 122 -5.75 -6.61 -21.61
C LEU A 122 -7.19 -7.11 -21.56
N THR A 123 -7.47 -8.23 -22.23
CA THR A 123 -8.72 -8.98 -22.05
C THR A 123 -8.71 -9.72 -20.69
N PRO A 124 -9.88 -10.10 -20.15
CA PRO A 124 -9.95 -10.91 -18.92
C PRO A 124 -9.04 -12.15 -18.93
N ALA A 125 -8.99 -12.87 -20.05
CA ALA A 125 -8.13 -14.05 -20.20
C ALA A 125 -6.63 -13.70 -20.16
N GLN A 126 -6.23 -12.55 -20.73
CA GLN A 126 -4.85 -12.08 -20.66
C GLN A 126 -4.49 -11.60 -19.24
N MET A 127 -5.40 -10.97 -18.51
CA MET A 127 -5.19 -10.59 -17.10
C MET A 127 -4.97 -11.85 -16.24
N GLU A 128 -5.80 -12.88 -16.41
CA GLU A 128 -5.65 -14.14 -15.72
C GLU A 128 -4.32 -14.82 -16.04
N GLN A 129 -3.96 -14.89 -17.33
CA GLN A 129 -2.69 -15.48 -17.75
C GLN A 129 -1.48 -14.72 -17.24
N TYR A 130 -1.53 -13.38 -17.20
CA TYR A 130 -0.46 -12.55 -16.63
C TYR A 130 -0.19 -12.90 -15.18
N TYR A 131 -1.22 -12.93 -14.33
CA TYR A 131 -1.05 -13.25 -12.92
C TYR A 131 -0.63 -14.69 -12.67
N LYS A 132 -1.15 -15.64 -13.45
CA LYS A 132 -0.69 -17.04 -13.39
C LYS A 132 0.81 -17.13 -13.74
N THR A 133 1.23 -16.46 -14.82
CA THR A 133 2.64 -16.45 -15.23
C THR A 133 3.55 -15.89 -14.13
N LEU A 134 3.14 -14.79 -13.47
CA LEU A 134 3.91 -14.25 -12.34
C LEU A 134 3.92 -15.25 -11.18
N ALA A 135 2.75 -15.75 -10.75
CA ALA A 135 2.62 -16.61 -9.58
C ALA A 135 3.36 -17.95 -9.75
N ASP A 136 3.41 -18.49 -10.98
CA ASP A 136 4.16 -19.70 -11.30
C ASP A 136 5.68 -19.50 -11.33
N SER A 137 6.13 -18.26 -11.56
CA SER A 137 7.55 -17.97 -11.86
C SER A 137 8.33 -17.36 -10.69
N ILE A 138 7.66 -16.67 -9.76
CA ILE A 138 8.33 -15.95 -8.66
C ILE A 138 8.47 -16.83 -7.41
N LYS A 139 9.50 -16.56 -6.61
CA LYS A 139 9.78 -17.31 -5.37
C LYS A 139 8.89 -16.91 -4.19
N GLY A 140 8.49 -15.64 -4.12
CA GLY A 140 7.68 -15.11 -3.02
C GLY A 140 6.17 -15.18 -3.26
N PRO A 141 5.36 -15.08 -2.21
CA PRO A 141 3.90 -15.02 -2.35
C PRO A 141 3.45 -13.74 -3.08
N LEU A 142 2.44 -13.88 -3.95
CA LEU A 142 1.91 -12.81 -4.79
C LEU A 142 0.58 -12.29 -4.25
N MET A 143 0.45 -10.98 -4.09
CA MET A 143 -0.82 -10.29 -3.88
C MET A 143 -1.23 -9.55 -5.17
N LEU A 144 -2.44 -9.80 -5.64
CA LEU A 144 -3.03 -9.07 -6.76
C LEU A 144 -3.27 -7.61 -6.36
N TYR A 145 -3.04 -6.67 -7.26
CA TYR A 145 -3.37 -5.27 -7.02
C TYR A 145 -4.25 -4.71 -8.14
N ASN A 146 -5.53 -4.50 -7.84
CA ASN A 146 -6.48 -3.85 -8.74
C ASN A 146 -6.51 -2.35 -8.47
N ILE A 147 -6.22 -1.54 -9.50
CA ILE A 147 -6.25 -0.07 -9.43
C ILE A 147 -6.64 0.52 -10.79
N LEU A 148 -7.94 0.61 -11.06
CA LEU A 148 -8.50 1.15 -12.29
C LEU A 148 -8.00 2.57 -12.61
N ALA A 149 -7.78 3.40 -11.59
CA ALA A 149 -7.39 4.80 -11.76
C ALA A 149 -6.03 5.00 -12.49
N THR A 150 -5.14 4.02 -12.46
CA THR A 150 -3.80 4.11 -13.07
C THR A 150 -3.55 3.06 -14.15
N THR A 151 -4.16 1.90 -14.05
CA THR A 151 -4.05 0.85 -15.07
C THR A 151 -5.08 0.99 -16.17
N HIS A 152 -6.15 1.78 -15.95
CA HIS A 152 -7.32 1.91 -16.82
C HIS A 152 -8.03 0.58 -17.11
N MET A 153 -7.79 -0.41 -16.27
CA MET A 153 -8.36 -1.76 -16.36
C MET A 153 -8.82 -2.21 -14.98
N SER A 154 -9.98 -2.87 -14.93
CA SER A 154 -10.52 -3.55 -13.75
C SER A 154 -10.38 -5.05 -13.93
N ILE A 155 -9.81 -5.75 -12.95
CA ILE A 155 -9.74 -7.22 -12.95
C ILE A 155 -11.15 -7.73 -12.65
N PRO A 156 -11.81 -8.49 -13.55
CA PRO A 156 -13.15 -9.02 -13.28
C PRO A 156 -13.19 -9.89 -12.02
N VAL A 157 -14.28 -9.84 -11.27
CA VAL A 157 -14.42 -10.57 -10.00
C VAL A 157 -14.29 -12.09 -10.19
N ASP A 158 -14.83 -12.63 -11.28
CA ASP A 158 -14.71 -14.05 -11.63
C ASP A 158 -13.26 -14.46 -11.97
N VAL A 159 -12.46 -13.54 -12.53
CA VAL A 159 -11.00 -13.75 -12.73
C VAL A 159 -10.29 -13.77 -11.38
N ILE A 160 -10.62 -12.84 -10.47
CA ILE A 160 -10.05 -12.81 -9.11
C ILE A 160 -10.39 -14.12 -8.38
N GLU A 161 -11.63 -14.60 -8.47
CA GLU A 161 -12.05 -15.85 -7.85
C GLU A 161 -11.21 -17.03 -8.36
N ARG A 162 -11.05 -17.18 -9.68
CA ARG A 162 -10.20 -18.26 -10.24
C ARG A 162 -8.74 -18.13 -9.80
N LEU A 163 -8.17 -16.91 -9.82
CA LEU A 163 -6.80 -16.65 -9.39
C LEU A 163 -6.59 -16.90 -7.90
N SER A 164 -7.61 -16.68 -7.08
CA SER A 164 -7.54 -16.88 -5.62
C SER A 164 -7.28 -18.34 -5.23
N HIS A 165 -7.49 -19.30 -6.13
CA HIS A 165 -7.20 -20.72 -5.90
C HIS A 165 -5.75 -21.10 -6.26
N HIS A 166 -4.96 -20.18 -6.79
CA HIS A 166 -3.55 -20.45 -7.08
C HIS A 166 -2.73 -20.47 -5.78
N PRO A 167 -1.91 -21.50 -5.51
CA PRO A 167 -1.25 -21.67 -4.21
C PRO A 167 -0.29 -20.55 -3.83
N ASN A 168 0.25 -19.81 -4.81
CA ASN A 168 1.16 -18.69 -4.59
C ASN A 168 0.47 -17.32 -4.61
N ILE A 169 -0.86 -17.25 -4.80
CA ILE A 169 -1.62 -16.00 -4.75
C ILE A 169 -2.31 -15.90 -3.39
N VAL A 170 -1.84 -14.98 -2.55
CA VAL A 170 -2.21 -14.90 -1.13
C VAL A 170 -3.25 -13.82 -0.81
N GLY A 171 -3.63 -13.01 -1.78
CA GLY A 171 -4.62 -11.96 -1.53
C GLY A 171 -4.83 -11.00 -2.69
N LEU A 172 -5.75 -10.07 -2.44
CA LEU A 172 -6.10 -8.97 -3.32
C LEU A 172 -6.04 -7.65 -2.54
N LYS A 173 -5.30 -6.67 -3.06
CA LYS A 173 -5.49 -5.26 -2.76
C LYS A 173 -6.40 -4.66 -3.83
N ASP A 174 -7.56 -4.12 -3.44
CA ASP A 174 -8.50 -3.49 -4.36
C ASP A 174 -8.68 -2.01 -4.03
N SER A 175 -8.30 -1.14 -4.99
CA SER A 175 -8.43 0.32 -4.90
C SER A 175 -9.54 0.88 -5.80
N GLU A 176 -10.40 0.03 -6.33
CA GLU A 176 -11.55 0.45 -7.10
C GLU A 176 -12.66 0.98 -6.19
N ARG A 177 -13.36 2.05 -6.65
CA ARG A 177 -14.38 2.73 -5.84
C ARG A 177 -15.77 2.21 -6.22
N ASP A 178 -16.04 0.95 -5.89
CA ASP A 178 -17.30 0.26 -6.16
C ASP A 178 -17.66 -0.61 -4.94
N MET A 179 -18.82 -0.34 -4.32
CA MET A 179 -19.25 -1.01 -3.10
C MET A 179 -19.69 -2.44 -3.35
N ASP A 180 -20.38 -2.70 -4.47
CA ASP A 180 -20.86 -4.04 -4.83
C ASP A 180 -19.67 -4.95 -5.16
N ARG A 181 -18.68 -4.40 -5.88
CA ARG A 181 -17.42 -5.08 -6.15
C ARG A 181 -16.66 -5.39 -4.84
N MET A 182 -16.57 -4.42 -3.94
CA MET A 182 -15.94 -4.62 -2.62
C MET A 182 -16.58 -5.80 -1.89
N ALA A 183 -17.91 -5.82 -1.79
CA ALA A 183 -18.63 -6.90 -1.12
C ALA A 183 -18.40 -8.27 -1.81
N ALA A 184 -18.41 -8.30 -3.14
CA ALA A 184 -18.14 -9.52 -3.91
C ALA A 184 -16.71 -10.05 -3.71
N CYS A 185 -15.69 -9.15 -3.71
CA CYS A 185 -14.30 -9.55 -3.49
C CYS A 185 -14.06 -10.01 -2.04
N ILE A 186 -14.68 -9.35 -1.05
CA ILE A 186 -14.63 -9.80 0.35
C ILE A 186 -15.26 -11.20 0.49
N ALA A 187 -16.36 -11.49 -0.22
CA ALA A 187 -16.98 -12.81 -0.18
C ALA A 187 -16.03 -13.93 -0.65
N ILE A 188 -15.12 -13.67 -1.60
CA ILE A 188 -14.09 -14.61 -2.04
C ILE A 188 -13.09 -14.94 -0.92
N SER A 189 -12.68 -13.95 -0.13
CA SER A 189 -11.71 -14.13 0.97
C SER A 189 -12.36 -14.69 2.24
N LYS A 190 -13.67 -14.51 2.40
CA LYS A 190 -14.39 -14.88 3.61
C LYS A 190 -14.31 -16.39 3.87
N ASN A 191 -14.01 -16.77 5.11
CA ASN A 191 -13.86 -18.17 5.54
C ASN A 191 -12.67 -18.92 4.89
N ARG A 192 -11.67 -18.22 4.38
CA ARG A 192 -10.43 -18.78 3.84
C ARG A 192 -9.23 -18.31 4.64
N GLU A 193 -8.28 -19.18 4.90
CA GLU A 193 -7.01 -18.86 5.59
C GLU A 193 -5.91 -18.44 4.60
N ASP A 194 -6.02 -18.89 3.35
CA ASP A 194 -5.01 -18.80 2.30
C ASP A 194 -5.12 -17.55 1.42
N PHE A 195 -6.25 -16.84 1.45
CA PHE A 195 -6.49 -15.66 0.62
C PHE A 195 -7.08 -14.50 1.43
N ALA A 196 -6.48 -13.31 1.34
CA ALA A 196 -6.88 -12.12 2.08
C ALA A 196 -7.35 -10.98 1.17
N TYR A 197 -8.34 -10.22 1.61
CA TYR A 197 -8.81 -9.01 0.95
C TYR A 197 -8.35 -7.75 1.70
N PHE A 198 -7.71 -6.84 0.96
CA PHE A 198 -7.27 -5.54 1.48
C PHE A 198 -7.96 -4.38 0.75
N CYS A 199 -8.67 -3.54 1.49
CA CYS A 199 -9.34 -2.36 0.97
C CYS A 199 -8.33 -1.24 0.68
N GLY A 200 -8.16 -0.89 -0.60
CA GLY A 200 -7.33 0.24 -1.03
C GLY A 200 -8.09 1.56 -1.16
N TRP A 201 -9.41 1.55 -0.98
CA TRP A 201 -10.24 2.75 -0.91
C TRP A 201 -10.32 3.24 0.54
N ALA A 202 -9.33 4.03 0.95
CA ALA A 202 -9.12 4.43 2.35
C ALA A 202 -10.36 5.06 3.02
N ALA A 203 -11.19 5.79 2.27
CA ALA A 203 -12.43 6.39 2.78
C ALA A 203 -13.53 5.37 3.14
N GLN A 204 -13.33 4.09 2.84
CA GLN A 204 -14.23 2.99 3.13
C GLN A 204 -13.55 1.88 3.96
N SER A 205 -12.48 2.21 4.67
CA SER A 205 -11.72 1.26 5.49
C SER A 205 -12.60 0.60 6.54
N GLU A 206 -13.34 1.39 7.31
CA GLU A 206 -14.26 0.89 8.35
C GLU A 206 -15.33 -0.02 7.73
N HIS A 207 -16.00 0.45 6.68
CA HIS A 207 -17.06 -0.32 6.01
C HIS A 207 -16.56 -1.67 5.46
N SER A 208 -15.37 -1.67 4.85
CA SER A 208 -14.72 -2.91 4.37
C SER A 208 -14.48 -3.89 5.51
N LEU A 209 -13.98 -3.43 6.65
CA LEU A 209 -13.74 -4.25 7.83
C LEU A 209 -15.06 -4.77 8.43
N ALA A 210 -16.12 -3.95 8.46
CA ALA A 210 -17.45 -4.35 8.91
C ALA A 210 -18.06 -5.46 8.03
N LEU A 211 -17.77 -5.47 6.72
CA LEU A 211 -18.15 -6.57 5.81
C LEU A 211 -17.31 -7.84 5.99
N GLY A 212 -16.18 -7.76 6.68
CA GLY A 212 -15.26 -8.86 6.95
C GLY A 212 -14.01 -8.83 6.07
N GLY A 213 -13.62 -7.67 5.56
CA GLY A 213 -12.31 -7.46 4.92
C GLY A 213 -11.17 -7.74 5.91
N ASP A 214 -10.04 -8.22 5.42
CA ASP A 214 -8.94 -8.68 6.24
C ASP A 214 -7.94 -7.57 6.58
N GLY A 215 -7.86 -6.55 5.74
CA GLY A 215 -6.97 -5.43 5.95
C GLY A 215 -7.35 -4.19 5.15
N ILE A 216 -6.62 -3.11 5.42
CA ILE A 216 -6.81 -1.80 4.80
C ILE A 216 -5.48 -1.23 4.31
N VAL A 217 -5.54 -0.43 3.21
CA VAL A 217 -4.32 0.14 2.61
C VAL A 217 -4.45 1.67 2.44
N PRO A 218 -4.45 2.42 3.56
CA PRO A 218 -4.68 3.87 3.57
C PRO A 218 -3.40 4.67 3.30
N SER A 219 -3.38 5.52 2.26
CA SER A 219 -2.25 6.42 2.01
C SER A 219 -2.05 7.48 3.11
N THR A 220 -3.13 7.93 3.76
CA THR A 220 -3.08 8.86 4.90
C THR A 220 -2.34 8.27 6.11
N GLY A 221 -2.19 6.94 6.17
CA GLY A 221 -1.38 6.23 7.17
C GLY A 221 0.11 6.58 7.13
N ASN A 222 0.62 7.20 6.05
CA ASN A 222 1.97 7.78 6.04
C ASN A 222 2.14 8.93 7.05
N PHE A 223 1.06 9.60 7.40
CA PHE A 223 1.06 10.74 8.31
C PHE A 223 0.47 10.42 9.69
N VAL A 224 -0.62 9.64 9.75
CA VAL A 224 -1.32 9.24 10.98
C VAL A 224 -1.53 7.72 11.06
N PRO A 225 -0.45 6.91 11.09
CA PRO A 225 -0.57 5.45 11.16
C PRO A 225 -1.26 4.97 12.45
N GLU A 226 -1.10 5.71 13.56
CA GLU A 226 -1.74 5.46 14.85
C GLU A 226 -3.27 5.40 14.73
N MET A 227 -3.86 6.33 13.99
CA MET A 227 -5.32 6.38 13.82
C MET A 227 -5.85 5.18 13.01
N PHE A 228 -5.12 4.74 11.98
CA PHE A 228 -5.51 3.57 11.21
C PHE A 228 -5.28 2.25 11.96
N SER A 229 -4.24 2.17 12.77
CA SER A 229 -4.03 1.05 13.70
C SER A 229 -5.21 0.94 14.67
N GLU A 230 -5.61 2.05 15.30
CA GLU A 230 -6.75 2.10 16.21
C GLU A 230 -8.08 1.80 15.49
N LEU A 231 -8.29 2.35 14.27
CA LEU A 231 -9.49 2.07 13.46
C LEU A 231 -9.62 0.56 13.19
N TYR A 232 -8.52 -0.06 12.74
CA TYR A 232 -8.50 -1.49 12.49
C TYR A 232 -8.85 -2.29 13.76
N GLU A 233 -8.21 -1.96 14.88
CA GLU A 233 -8.47 -2.63 16.15
C GLU A 233 -9.90 -2.44 16.65
N ALA A 234 -10.43 -1.22 16.55
CA ALA A 234 -11.81 -0.92 16.92
C ALA A 234 -12.80 -1.76 16.10
N ALA A 235 -12.58 -1.85 14.78
CA ALA A 235 -13.44 -2.63 13.90
C ALA A 235 -13.39 -4.14 14.21
N VAL A 236 -12.19 -4.72 14.36
CA VAL A 236 -12.05 -6.17 14.58
C VAL A 236 -12.42 -6.61 15.99
N ASN A 237 -12.34 -5.72 16.97
CA ASN A 237 -12.71 -5.99 18.37
C ASN A 237 -14.18 -5.65 18.68
N GLY A 238 -14.98 -5.29 17.68
CA GLY A 238 -16.41 -5.06 17.84
C GLY A 238 -16.77 -3.71 18.47
N ASN A 239 -15.99 -2.67 18.22
CA ASN A 239 -16.29 -1.29 18.58
C ASN A 239 -16.55 -0.44 17.31
N PRO A 240 -17.70 -0.63 16.61
CA PRO A 240 -17.98 0.03 15.36
C PRO A 240 -18.11 1.55 15.51
N GLU A 241 -18.61 2.06 16.65
CA GLU A 241 -18.77 3.50 16.88
C GLU A 241 -17.42 4.21 16.82
N ARG A 242 -16.40 3.65 17.48
CA ARG A 242 -15.05 4.20 17.45
C ARG A 242 -14.42 4.07 16.06
N ALA A 243 -14.64 2.97 15.38
CA ALA A 243 -14.14 2.78 14.01
C ALA A 243 -14.73 3.80 13.04
N ILE A 244 -16.04 4.07 13.10
CA ILE A 244 -16.72 5.10 12.30
C ILE A 244 -16.16 6.49 12.62
N GLN A 245 -16.01 6.85 13.89
CA GLN A 245 -15.44 8.13 14.29
C GLN A 245 -14.03 8.33 13.71
N LEU A 246 -13.15 7.33 13.83
CA LEU A 246 -11.80 7.39 13.27
C LEU A 246 -11.80 7.47 11.74
N GLN A 247 -12.75 6.79 11.08
CA GLN A 247 -12.92 6.91 9.64
C GLN A 247 -13.26 8.35 9.22
N GLU A 248 -14.16 9.01 9.93
CA GLU A 248 -14.52 10.41 9.67
C GLU A 248 -13.31 11.33 9.89
N GLU A 249 -12.63 11.20 11.03
CA GLU A 249 -11.43 11.98 11.36
C GLU A 249 -10.33 11.80 10.29
N THR A 250 -10.03 10.57 9.90
CA THR A 250 -9.00 10.29 8.87
C THR A 250 -9.40 10.77 7.48
N ASN A 251 -10.69 10.80 7.16
CA ASN A 251 -11.20 11.38 5.92
C ASN A 251 -11.00 12.91 5.88
N GLU A 252 -11.18 13.61 6.99
CA GLU A 252 -10.89 15.06 7.07
C GLU A 252 -9.39 15.34 6.88
N ILE A 253 -8.52 14.54 7.51
CA ILE A 253 -7.07 14.65 7.32
C ILE A 253 -6.68 14.40 5.86
N ALA A 254 -7.29 13.41 5.21
CA ALA A 254 -7.02 13.10 3.81
C ALA A 254 -7.33 14.28 2.87
N LYS A 255 -8.34 15.10 3.17
CA LYS A 255 -8.68 16.30 2.38
C LYS A 255 -7.54 17.32 2.34
N ILE A 256 -6.68 17.39 3.36
CA ILE A 256 -5.57 18.35 3.42
C ILE A 256 -4.64 18.17 2.22
N TYR A 257 -4.39 16.92 1.80
CA TYR A 257 -3.47 16.66 0.69
C TYR A 257 -4.15 16.21 -0.60
N GLN A 258 -5.41 15.74 -0.57
CA GLN A 258 -6.10 15.22 -1.75
C GLN A 258 -7.04 16.24 -2.42
N ALA A 259 -7.71 17.10 -1.65
CA ALA A 259 -8.77 17.94 -2.18
C ALA A 259 -8.27 18.89 -3.28
N GLY A 260 -8.92 18.84 -4.45
CA GLY A 260 -8.60 19.71 -5.59
C GLY A 260 -7.30 19.40 -6.31
N ARG A 261 -6.63 18.26 -6.03
CA ARG A 261 -5.34 17.88 -6.60
C ARG A 261 -5.43 16.64 -7.47
N THR A 262 -4.57 16.59 -8.49
CA THR A 262 -4.28 15.35 -9.21
C THR A 262 -3.59 14.35 -8.28
N LEU A 263 -3.53 13.07 -8.66
CA LEU A 263 -2.81 12.06 -7.89
C LEU A 263 -1.35 12.50 -7.63
N GLY A 264 -0.61 12.92 -8.66
CA GLY A 264 0.79 13.34 -8.50
C GLY A 264 0.95 14.51 -7.53
N GLN A 265 0.09 15.53 -7.60
CA GLN A 265 0.11 16.66 -6.67
C GLN A 265 -0.23 16.25 -5.24
N SER A 266 -1.16 15.30 -5.05
CA SER A 266 -1.51 14.81 -3.73
C SER A 266 -0.36 14.00 -3.09
N LEU A 267 0.46 13.29 -3.87
CA LEU A 267 1.65 12.62 -3.34
C LEU A 267 2.69 13.60 -2.82
N THR A 268 2.93 14.70 -3.54
CA THR A 268 3.80 15.78 -3.06
C THR A 268 3.25 16.42 -1.78
N ALA A 269 1.95 16.74 -1.77
CA ALA A 269 1.29 17.31 -0.60
C ALA A 269 1.37 16.40 0.63
N LEU A 270 1.27 15.08 0.45
CA LEU A 270 1.45 14.10 1.53
C LEU A 270 2.88 14.14 2.09
N LYS A 271 3.91 14.21 1.23
CA LYS A 271 5.30 14.36 1.71
C LYS A 271 5.53 15.69 2.46
N VAL A 272 4.87 16.78 2.04
CA VAL A 272 4.89 18.05 2.81
C VAL A 272 4.32 17.85 4.22
N MET A 273 3.21 17.12 4.36
CA MET A 273 2.67 16.78 5.69
C MET A 273 3.69 15.95 6.49
N MET A 274 4.28 14.93 5.90
CA MET A 274 5.29 14.08 6.55
C MET A 274 6.54 14.86 6.98
N GLN A 275 6.94 15.88 6.21
CA GLN A 275 8.04 16.77 6.57
C GLN A 275 7.76 17.52 7.91
N THR A 276 6.51 17.86 8.20
CA THR A 276 6.17 18.52 9.48
C THR A 276 6.42 17.63 10.70
N LYS A 277 6.46 16.30 10.51
CA LYS A 277 6.85 15.29 11.51
C LYS A 277 8.33 14.89 11.42
N GLY A 278 9.13 15.50 10.53
CA GLY A 278 10.55 15.17 10.34
C GLY A 278 10.80 13.82 9.67
N LEU A 279 9.79 13.24 8.98
CA LEU A 279 9.89 11.91 8.42
C LEU A 279 10.64 11.87 7.09
N CYS A 280 10.35 12.80 6.16
CA CYS A 280 11.07 12.94 4.90
C CYS A 280 10.91 14.35 4.34
N ASP A 281 11.72 14.72 3.36
CA ASP A 281 11.56 15.93 2.58
C ASP A 281 10.55 15.73 1.41
N PRO A 282 9.91 16.83 0.90
CA PRO A 282 8.87 16.74 -0.12
C PRO A 282 9.45 16.68 -1.55
N TYR A 283 10.62 16.08 -1.74
CA TYR A 283 11.17 15.84 -3.07
C TYR A 283 10.46 14.67 -3.77
N MET A 284 10.34 14.78 -5.08
CA MET A 284 9.63 13.83 -5.93
C MET A 284 10.55 13.27 -6.99
N LEU A 285 10.28 12.04 -7.41
CA LEU A 285 10.91 11.48 -8.62
C LEU A 285 10.23 12.01 -9.87
N ALA A 286 11.02 12.36 -10.88
CA ALA A 286 10.47 12.74 -12.19
C ALA A 286 9.57 11.61 -12.75
N PRO A 287 8.46 11.93 -13.44
CA PRO A 287 8.03 13.26 -13.92
C PRO A 287 7.24 14.08 -12.90
N LEU A 288 7.06 13.60 -11.66
CA LEU A 288 6.39 14.36 -10.63
C LEU A 288 7.27 15.52 -10.14
N THR A 289 6.63 16.58 -9.65
CA THR A 289 7.30 17.80 -9.22
C THR A 289 6.82 18.24 -7.86
N ARG A 290 7.59 19.10 -7.21
CA ARG A 290 7.14 19.81 -6.00
C ARG A 290 5.96 20.74 -6.31
N LEU A 291 5.21 21.07 -5.28
CA LEU A 291 4.21 22.15 -5.31
C LEU A 291 4.89 23.51 -5.21
N SER A 292 4.12 24.60 -5.37
CA SER A 292 4.63 25.95 -5.11
C SER A 292 4.93 26.13 -3.60
N ALA A 293 5.82 27.07 -3.28
CA ALA A 293 6.18 27.34 -1.89
C ALA A 293 4.97 27.81 -1.05
N GLU A 294 4.04 28.52 -1.67
CA GLU A 294 2.80 28.97 -1.05
C GLU A 294 1.90 27.76 -0.69
N GLU A 295 1.69 26.83 -1.64
CA GLU A 295 0.90 25.63 -1.41
C GLU A 295 1.53 24.73 -0.34
N GLU A 296 2.86 24.54 -0.38
CA GLU A 296 3.58 23.76 0.63
C GLU A 296 3.44 24.37 2.01
N SER A 297 3.54 25.72 2.13
CA SER A 297 3.36 26.44 3.39
C SER A 297 1.94 26.28 3.95
N GLU A 298 0.92 26.38 3.09
CA GLU A 298 -0.48 26.21 3.49
C GLU A 298 -0.75 24.79 3.99
N ILE A 299 -0.24 23.76 3.26
CA ILE A 299 -0.38 22.36 3.65
C ILE A 299 0.31 22.10 4.98
N ALA A 300 1.56 22.58 5.13
CA ALA A 300 2.32 22.41 6.36
C ALA A 300 1.63 23.08 7.58
N GLN A 301 0.99 24.24 7.38
CA GLN A 301 0.22 24.88 8.44
C GLN A 301 -1.01 24.05 8.85
N LYS A 302 -1.75 23.51 7.87
CA LYS A 302 -2.90 22.64 8.15
C LYS A 302 -2.48 21.34 8.85
N ALA A 303 -1.38 20.73 8.40
CA ALA A 303 -0.85 19.51 8.99
C ALA A 303 -0.41 19.63 10.45
N LYS A 304 0.09 20.81 10.87
CA LYS A 304 0.49 21.07 12.27
C LYS A 304 -0.69 21.14 13.25
N ASN A 305 -1.90 21.27 12.74
CA ASN A 305 -3.13 21.33 13.55
C ASN A 305 -3.82 19.95 13.68
N VAL A 306 -3.25 18.91 13.10
CA VAL A 306 -3.64 17.51 13.23
C VAL A 306 -2.83 16.87 14.37
#